data_b06e3d1a0edbc92527d3d7b823021389
#
_entry.id   b06e3d1a0edbc92527d3d7b823021389
#
_cell.length_a   1.000
_cell.length_b   1.000
_cell.length_c   1.000
_cell.angle_alpha   90.00
_cell.angle_beta   90.00
_cell.angle_gamma   90.00
#
_symmetry.space_group_name_H-M   'P 1'
#
loop_
_entity.id
_entity.type
_entity.pdbx_description
1 polymer ?
#
loop_
_entity_poly.entity_id
_entity_poly.type
_entity_poly.pdbx_seq_one_letter_code
_entity_poly.pdbx_strand_id
1 'polypeptide(L)'
;RRGYTPTSIFTFVREAGISKSDNLIDMRQLEACIRSELDLTAQRRIAVLDPVKLIVDNYPEDKTEALEVEYHPDHPEYGKRTVPFGRELYIERDDFMAEPIKKYRRLYPGNEVRLYKAYLVTCTGYDTDENGNVTCVHATYDPATFGGDAPDGRKVRGTIHWVSAKENTPLTARIYDRLFNVENPSDDSGVNSFEENLNPDSLTEKQGYGEVALATAKAGDRFQFMRDGYFCMDKDSAPGAPVFNRTVALRDSFNIKKNK
;
A
#
# COMPACT_ATOMS: atom_id res chain seq x y z
N ARG A 1 2.66 8.05 -17.45
CA ARG A 1 1.44 7.53 -16.80
C ARG A 1 1.73 6.83 -15.48
N ARG A 2 2.78 6.00 -15.40
CA ARG A 2 3.17 5.33 -14.14
C ARG A 2 3.77 6.28 -13.10
N GLY A 3 4.09 7.54 -13.44
CA GLY A 3 4.59 8.53 -12.49
C GLY A 3 6.11 8.64 -12.39
N TYR A 4 6.87 8.05 -13.30
CA TYR A 4 8.32 8.30 -13.39
C TYR A 4 8.57 9.77 -13.68
N THR A 5 9.55 10.36 -12.99
CA THR A 5 9.88 11.79 -13.12
C THR A 5 11.06 11.98 -14.05
N PRO A 6 11.18 13.15 -14.71
CA PRO A 6 12.39 13.47 -15.45
C PRO A 6 13.66 13.39 -14.60
N THR A 7 13.60 13.86 -13.36
CA THR A 7 14.74 13.84 -12.41
C THR A 7 15.23 12.42 -12.15
N SER A 8 14.31 11.47 -11.87
CA SER A 8 14.70 10.06 -11.64
C SER A 8 15.31 9.42 -12.89
N ILE A 9 14.81 9.76 -14.08
CA ILE A 9 15.34 9.27 -15.35
C ILE A 9 16.74 9.83 -15.58
N PHE A 10 16.96 11.13 -15.38
CA PHE A 10 18.29 11.74 -15.49
C PHE A 10 19.28 11.16 -14.49
N THR A 11 18.86 10.94 -13.25
CA THR A 11 19.70 10.31 -12.23
C THR A 11 20.10 8.90 -12.67
N PHE A 12 19.13 8.10 -13.14
CA PHE A 12 19.38 6.77 -13.65
C PHE A 12 20.38 6.77 -14.82
N VAL A 13 20.18 7.63 -15.84
CA VAL A 13 21.08 7.71 -17.01
C VAL A 13 22.51 8.10 -16.58
N ARG A 14 22.63 9.01 -15.63
CA ARG A 14 23.93 9.41 -15.09
C ARG A 14 24.64 8.29 -14.32
N GLU A 15 23.89 7.53 -13.53
CA GLU A 15 24.44 6.40 -12.76
C GLU A 15 24.76 5.19 -13.64
N ALA A 16 23.94 4.91 -14.64
CA ALA A 16 24.18 3.83 -15.60
C ALA A 16 25.39 4.13 -16.49
N GLY A 17 25.70 5.41 -16.70
CA GLY A 17 26.79 5.87 -17.55
C GLY A 17 26.45 5.78 -19.04
N ILE A 18 27.38 6.31 -19.88
CA ILE A 18 27.27 6.26 -21.34
C ILE A 18 28.30 5.26 -21.86
N SER A 19 27.83 4.26 -22.60
CA SER A 19 28.67 3.25 -23.24
C SER A 19 28.42 3.24 -24.75
N LYS A 20 29.42 2.88 -25.52
CA LYS A 20 29.30 2.64 -26.99
C LYS A 20 28.84 1.21 -27.30
N SER A 21 28.85 0.33 -26.34
CA SER A 21 28.37 -1.05 -26.45
C SER A 21 26.99 -1.21 -25.85
N ASP A 22 26.19 -2.12 -26.40
CA ASP A 22 24.91 -2.49 -25.84
C ASP A 22 25.10 -3.13 -24.46
N ASN A 23 24.37 -2.64 -23.50
CA ASN A 23 24.40 -3.13 -22.13
C ASN A 23 23.01 -3.50 -21.66
N LEU A 24 22.88 -4.64 -21.00
CA LEU A 24 21.68 -5.01 -20.28
C LEU A 24 21.73 -4.37 -18.89
N ILE A 25 20.78 -3.46 -18.61
CA ILE A 25 20.70 -2.77 -17.32
C ILE A 25 19.51 -3.30 -16.54
N ASP A 26 19.74 -3.64 -15.28
CA ASP A 26 18.69 -4.10 -14.39
C ASP A 26 17.67 -2.98 -14.11
N MET A 27 16.40 -3.25 -14.40
CA MET A 27 15.29 -2.32 -14.14
C MET A 27 15.22 -1.87 -12.68
N ARG A 28 15.72 -2.68 -11.73
CA ARG A 28 15.79 -2.33 -10.31
C ARG A 28 16.62 -1.07 -10.05
N GLN A 29 17.62 -0.79 -10.89
CA GLN A 29 18.42 0.44 -10.77
C GLN A 29 17.55 1.69 -11.07
N LEU A 30 16.75 1.66 -12.12
CA LEU A 30 15.81 2.74 -12.42
C LEU A 30 14.75 2.88 -11.32
N GLU A 31 14.25 1.75 -10.80
CA GLU A 31 13.28 1.76 -9.70
C GLU A 31 13.87 2.30 -8.40
N ALA A 32 15.16 2.09 -8.14
CA ALA A 32 15.85 2.68 -7.00
C ALA A 32 15.94 4.20 -7.12
N CYS A 33 16.26 4.74 -8.29
CA CYS A 33 16.31 6.18 -8.54
C CYS A 33 14.95 6.85 -8.29
N ILE A 34 13.86 6.29 -8.83
CA ILE A 34 12.53 6.86 -8.61
C ILE A 34 12.06 6.71 -7.17
N ARG A 35 12.38 5.59 -6.52
CA ARG A 35 12.04 5.35 -5.11
C ARG A 35 12.71 6.38 -4.21
N SER A 36 14.00 6.64 -4.41
CA SER A 36 14.77 7.62 -3.63
C SER A 36 14.21 9.04 -3.78
N GLU A 37 13.80 9.44 -4.97
CA GLU A 37 13.18 10.75 -5.20
C GLU A 37 11.81 10.85 -4.55
N LEU A 38 10.95 9.83 -4.76
CA LEU A 38 9.59 9.85 -4.23
C LEU A 38 9.54 9.70 -2.72
N ASP A 39 10.55 9.10 -2.10
CA ASP A 39 10.64 9.03 -0.63
C ASP A 39 10.79 10.42 -0.01
N LEU A 40 11.47 11.33 -0.70
CA LEU A 40 11.65 12.71 -0.27
C LEU A 40 10.48 13.63 -0.64
N THR A 41 9.77 13.35 -1.73
CA THR A 41 8.84 14.33 -2.31
C THR A 41 7.37 13.95 -2.24
N ALA A 42 7.07 12.64 -2.20
CA ALA A 42 5.68 12.17 -2.27
C ALA A 42 4.98 12.26 -0.92
N GLN A 43 3.85 12.97 -0.91
CA GLN A 43 2.98 12.98 0.26
C GLN A 43 2.47 11.58 0.60
N ARG A 44 2.40 11.27 1.90
CA ARG A 44 1.89 9.99 2.40
C ARG A 44 0.35 10.01 2.39
N ARG A 45 -0.25 8.92 1.94
CA ARG A 45 -1.70 8.69 1.97
C ARG A 45 -1.99 7.32 2.52
N ILE A 46 -3.17 7.17 3.09
CA ILE A 46 -3.66 5.87 3.55
C ILE A 46 -4.61 5.34 2.47
N ALA A 47 -4.33 4.12 1.99
CA ALA A 47 -5.21 3.38 1.10
C ALA A 47 -5.17 1.90 1.50
N VAL A 48 -6.26 1.19 1.28
CA VAL A 48 -6.44 -0.24 1.50
C VAL A 48 -6.82 -0.85 0.16
N LEU A 49 -5.97 -1.69 -0.39
CA LEU A 49 -6.08 -2.20 -1.77
C LEU A 49 -6.72 -3.60 -1.87
N ASP A 50 -6.75 -4.33 -0.77
CA ASP A 50 -7.48 -5.59 -0.62
C ASP A 50 -8.27 -5.56 0.69
N PRO A 51 -9.42 -4.86 0.70
CA PRO A 51 -10.11 -4.53 1.93
C PRO A 51 -10.81 -5.73 2.58
N VAL A 52 -10.68 -5.81 3.91
CA VAL A 52 -11.59 -6.55 4.78
C VAL A 52 -12.14 -5.59 5.83
N LYS A 53 -13.41 -5.76 6.19
CA LYS A 53 -14.07 -4.90 7.17
C LYS A 53 -13.53 -5.19 8.57
N LEU A 54 -13.27 -4.15 9.35
CA LEU A 54 -12.97 -4.21 10.77
C LEU A 54 -14.05 -3.45 11.54
N ILE A 55 -14.69 -4.11 12.49
CA ILE A 55 -15.65 -3.49 13.41
C ILE A 55 -15.00 -3.36 14.77
N VAL A 56 -14.96 -2.13 15.30
CA VAL A 56 -14.51 -1.85 16.67
C VAL A 56 -15.74 -1.89 17.58
N ASP A 57 -16.01 -3.05 18.18
CA ASP A 57 -17.28 -3.36 18.82
C ASP A 57 -17.65 -2.42 19.99
N ASN A 58 -16.67 -2.01 20.77
CA ASN A 58 -16.85 -1.09 21.90
C ASN A 58 -16.71 0.41 21.54
N TYR A 59 -16.59 0.74 20.23
CA TYR A 59 -16.60 2.14 19.80
C TYR A 59 -18.04 2.59 19.55
N PRO A 60 -18.44 3.80 20.00
CA PRO A 60 -19.82 4.30 19.83
C PRO A 60 -20.22 4.40 18.35
N GLU A 61 -21.42 3.95 18.00
CA GLU A 61 -21.90 3.84 16.60
C GLU A 61 -21.96 5.18 15.87
N ASP A 62 -22.38 6.21 16.57
CA ASP A 62 -22.60 7.54 15.97
C ASP A 62 -21.39 8.47 16.12
N LYS A 63 -20.30 7.99 16.73
CA LYS A 63 -19.11 8.78 16.94
C LYS A 63 -18.16 8.69 15.75
N THR A 64 -17.71 9.83 15.25
CA THR A 64 -16.56 9.95 14.34
C THR A 64 -15.56 10.92 14.93
N GLU A 65 -14.30 10.54 14.99
CA GLU A 65 -13.20 11.40 15.43
C GLU A 65 -12.37 11.84 14.23
N ALA A 66 -12.03 13.12 14.21
CA ALA A 66 -11.17 13.70 13.19
C ALA A 66 -9.70 13.59 13.63
N LEU A 67 -8.97 12.62 13.12
CA LEU A 67 -7.57 12.41 13.49
C LEU A 67 -6.64 13.20 12.56
N GLU A 68 -5.69 13.93 13.15
CA GLU A 68 -4.67 14.63 12.36
C GLU A 68 -3.52 13.71 12.00
N VAL A 69 -3.18 13.67 10.70
CA VAL A 69 -2.08 12.88 10.16
C VAL A 69 -1.22 13.76 9.25
N GLU A 70 0.09 13.74 9.45
CA GLU A 70 1.05 14.49 8.65
C GLU A 70 1.05 14.00 7.19
N TYR A 71 1.22 14.94 6.26
CA TYR A 71 1.40 14.59 4.85
C TYR A 71 2.76 13.92 4.58
N HIS A 72 3.78 14.26 5.37
CA HIS A 72 5.11 13.66 5.26
C HIS A 72 5.82 13.73 6.62
N PRO A 73 6.50 12.66 7.06
CA PRO A 73 7.16 12.65 8.36
C PRO A 73 8.34 13.64 8.45
N ASP A 74 9.09 13.80 7.35
CA ASP A 74 10.30 14.62 7.31
C ASP A 74 10.05 16.03 6.77
N HIS A 75 8.83 16.33 6.33
CA HIS A 75 8.43 17.61 5.75
C HIS A 75 7.21 18.21 6.47
N PRO A 76 7.39 18.73 7.71
CA PRO A 76 6.30 19.31 8.48
C PRO A 76 5.65 20.52 7.79
N GLU A 77 6.37 21.20 6.90
CA GLU A 77 5.87 22.30 6.07
C GLU A 77 4.75 21.89 5.10
N TYR A 78 4.63 20.58 4.76
CA TYR A 78 3.49 20.09 3.97
C TYR A 78 2.18 20.11 4.77
N GLY A 79 2.27 20.25 6.09
CA GLY A 79 1.12 20.31 6.98
C GLY A 79 0.52 18.95 7.29
N LYS A 80 -0.73 18.99 7.73
CA LYS A 80 -1.50 17.83 8.16
C LYS A 80 -2.83 17.77 7.43
N ARG A 81 -3.44 16.61 7.49
CA ARG A 81 -4.80 16.35 7.03
C ARG A 81 -5.61 15.64 8.08
N THR A 82 -6.92 15.70 7.94
CA THR A 82 -7.85 14.99 8.79
C THR A 82 -8.23 13.65 8.18
N VAL A 83 -8.17 12.60 8.99
CA VAL A 83 -8.63 11.25 8.64
C VAL A 83 -9.74 10.87 9.62
N PRO A 84 -10.96 10.58 9.13
CA PRO A 84 -12.09 10.22 9.98
C PRO A 84 -11.92 8.81 10.56
N PHE A 85 -11.99 8.69 11.89
CA PHE A 85 -11.98 7.42 12.61
C PHE A 85 -13.36 7.13 13.19
N GLY A 86 -13.86 5.93 13.03
CA GLY A 86 -15.14 5.50 13.53
C GLY A 86 -15.17 4.01 13.87
N ARG A 87 -16.35 3.50 14.19
CA ARG A 87 -16.58 2.11 14.55
C ARG A 87 -16.23 1.13 13.42
N GLU A 88 -16.54 1.50 12.17
CA GLU A 88 -16.36 0.65 10.99
C GLU A 88 -15.19 1.16 10.15
N LEU A 89 -14.24 0.28 9.90
CA LEU A 89 -13.02 0.54 9.15
C LEU A 89 -12.80 -0.52 8.07
N TYR A 90 -11.94 -0.22 7.11
CA TYR A 90 -11.32 -1.20 6.23
C TYR A 90 -9.84 -1.32 6.58
N ILE A 91 -9.34 -2.55 6.61
CA ILE A 91 -7.92 -2.91 6.76
C ILE A 91 -7.50 -3.80 5.60
N GLU A 92 -6.20 -3.93 5.35
CA GLU A 92 -5.71 -4.91 4.38
C GLU A 92 -6.04 -6.33 4.83
N ARG A 93 -6.48 -7.17 3.91
CA ARG A 93 -6.76 -8.58 4.18
C ARG A 93 -5.56 -9.30 4.76
N ASP A 94 -4.35 -8.99 4.26
CA ASP A 94 -3.09 -9.52 4.76
C ASP A 94 -2.72 -9.07 6.19
N ASP A 95 -3.42 -8.07 6.73
CA ASP A 95 -3.26 -7.62 8.11
C ASP A 95 -4.06 -8.44 9.12
N PHE A 96 -4.85 -9.39 8.65
CA PHE A 96 -5.56 -10.35 9.48
C PHE A 96 -5.24 -11.80 9.08
N MET A 97 -5.10 -12.66 10.08
CA MET A 97 -4.93 -14.10 9.88
C MET A 97 -5.64 -14.87 11.01
N ALA A 98 -6.57 -15.75 10.65
CA ALA A 98 -7.32 -16.54 11.63
C ALA A 98 -6.40 -17.49 12.43
N GLU A 99 -5.49 -18.15 11.73
CA GLU A 99 -4.47 -19.05 12.29
C GLU A 99 -3.07 -18.48 12.00
N PRO A 100 -2.46 -17.74 12.93
CA PRO A 100 -1.25 -17.01 12.66
C PRO A 100 -0.04 -17.93 12.50
N ILE A 101 0.77 -17.67 11.49
CA ILE A 101 2.08 -18.31 11.32
C ILE A 101 3.10 -17.77 12.31
N LYS A 102 4.16 -18.54 12.57
CA LYS A 102 5.24 -18.13 13.47
C LYS A 102 5.79 -16.74 13.11
N LYS A 103 5.87 -15.86 14.11
CA LYS A 103 6.33 -14.45 13.98
C LYS A 103 5.37 -13.50 13.25
N TYR A 104 4.13 -13.91 13.00
CA TYR A 104 3.11 -12.97 12.51
C TYR A 104 2.85 -11.89 13.57
N ARG A 105 2.91 -10.62 13.18
CA ARG A 105 2.83 -9.48 14.11
C ARG A 105 1.69 -8.53 13.76
N ARG A 106 0.62 -9.08 13.20
CA ARG A 106 -0.55 -8.33 12.81
C ARG A 106 -1.76 -8.90 13.52
N LEU A 107 -2.96 -8.58 13.08
CA LEU A 107 -4.20 -8.91 13.79
C LEU A 107 -4.55 -10.39 13.64
N TYR A 108 -4.87 -11.05 14.75
CA TYR A 108 -5.43 -12.40 14.83
C TYR A 108 -6.20 -12.52 16.15
N PRO A 109 -7.10 -13.50 16.33
CA PRO A 109 -7.89 -13.64 17.54
C PRO A 109 -7.06 -13.61 18.83
N GLY A 110 -7.37 -12.66 19.73
CA GLY A 110 -6.66 -12.43 20.98
C GLY A 110 -5.39 -11.58 20.89
N ASN A 111 -4.96 -11.18 19.70
CA ASN A 111 -3.78 -10.32 19.54
C ASN A 111 -4.14 -8.84 19.47
N GLU A 112 -3.23 -8.02 19.99
CA GLU A 112 -3.35 -6.57 20.00
C GLU A 112 -2.38 -5.95 19.00
N VAL A 113 -2.86 -4.97 18.23
CA VAL A 113 -2.06 -4.17 17.29
C VAL A 113 -2.42 -2.69 17.41
N ARG A 114 -1.55 -1.83 16.86
CA ARG A 114 -1.85 -0.41 16.71
C ARG A 114 -2.51 -0.14 15.36
N LEU A 115 -3.64 0.54 15.39
CA LEU A 115 -4.14 1.25 14.23
C LEU A 115 -3.32 2.54 14.05
N TYR A 116 -2.75 2.73 12.86
CA TYR A 116 -1.85 3.85 12.58
C TYR A 116 -2.44 5.21 13.00
N LYS A 117 -1.69 5.95 13.84
CA LYS A 117 -2.10 7.25 14.40
C LYS A 117 -3.42 7.25 15.18
N ALA A 118 -3.93 6.09 15.54
CA ALA A 118 -5.17 5.93 16.31
C ALA A 118 -4.91 5.15 17.62
N TYR A 119 -5.67 4.11 17.85
CA TYR A 119 -5.70 3.34 19.10
C TYR A 119 -5.02 1.98 18.96
N LEU A 120 -4.75 1.37 20.10
CA LEU A 120 -4.53 -0.07 20.17
C LEU A 120 -5.89 -0.78 20.08
N VAL A 121 -5.93 -1.87 19.32
CA VAL A 121 -7.10 -2.72 19.16
C VAL A 121 -6.73 -4.17 19.35
N THR A 122 -7.58 -4.90 20.10
CA THR A 122 -7.45 -6.35 20.32
C THR A 122 -8.52 -7.07 19.53
N CYS A 123 -8.12 -8.02 18.69
CA CYS A 123 -9.06 -8.85 17.94
C CYS A 123 -9.86 -9.74 18.86
N THR A 124 -11.19 -9.70 18.77
CA THR A 124 -12.13 -10.51 19.54
C THR A 124 -12.69 -11.69 18.75
N GLY A 125 -12.70 -11.58 17.41
CA GLY A 125 -13.25 -12.61 16.54
C GLY A 125 -13.27 -12.17 15.06
N TYR A 126 -13.90 -12.99 14.24
CA TYR A 126 -14.10 -12.71 12.82
C TYR A 126 -15.29 -13.51 12.27
N ASP A 127 -15.89 -13.02 11.19
CA ASP A 127 -16.94 -13.68 10.43
C ASP A 127 -16.37 -14.20 9.10
N THR A 128 -16.97 -15.30 8.61
CA THR A 128 -16.64 -15.89 7.31
C THR A 128 -17.87 -16.05 6.44
N ASP A 129 -17.65 -16.10 5.14
CA ASP A 129 -18.66 -16.53 4.17
C ASP A 129 -18.80 -18.07 4.14
N GLU A 130 -19.69 -18.56 3.29
CA GLU A 130 -19.94 -20.01 3.10
C GLU A 130 -18.71 -20.77 2.58
N ASN A 131 -17.74 -20.07 1.99
CA ASN A 131 -16.49 -20.62 1.47
C ASN A 131 -15.34 -20.55 2.48
N GLY A 132 -15.58 -20.00 3.68
CA GLY A 132 -14.58 -19.80 4.71
C GLY A 132 -13.70 -18.55 4.52
N ASN A 133 -14.02 -17.67 3.57
CA ASN A 133 -13.29 -16.41 3.43
C ASN A 133 -13.72 -15.42 4.51
N VAL A 134 -12.75 -14.76 5.12
CA VAL A 134 -13.01 -13.74 6.14
C VAL A 134 -13.71 -12.53 5.51
N THR A 135 -14.88 -12.20 6.03
CA THR A 135 -15.71 -11.07 5.57
C THR A 135 -15.65 -9.89 6.50
N CYS A 136 -15.52 -10.14 7.80
CA CYS A 136 -15.43 -9.12 8.84
C CYS A 136 -14.50 -9.56 9.97
N VAL A 137 -13.75 -8.61 10.52
CA VAL A 137 -12.94 -8.81 11.72
C VAL A 137 -13.53 -7.97 12.84
N HIS A 138 -13.62 -8.52 14.04
CA HIS A 138 -14.11 -7.85 15.24
C HIS A 138 -12.96 -7.52 16.18
N ALA A 139 -12.98 -6.35 16.78
CA ALA A 139 -11.98 -5.92 17.74
C ALA A 139 -12.57 -4.97 18.79
N THR A 140 -11.89 -4.86 19.91
CA THR A 140 -12.12 -3.82 20.91
C THR A 140 -10.94 -2.86 20.95
N TYR A 141 -11.20 -1.56 21.10
CA TYR A 141 -10.14 -0.55 21.26
C TYR A 141 -9.92 -0.18 22.71
N ASP A 142 -8.70 0.26 23.02
CA ASP A 142 -8.34 0.82 24.33
C ASP A 142 -8.30 2.35 24.21
N PRO A 143 -9.30 3.07 24.77
CA PRO A 143 -9.39 4.53 24.63
C PRO A 143 -8.24 5.29 25.28
N ALA A 144 -7.50 4.68 26.22
CA ALA A 144 -6.36 5.31 26.87
C ALA A 144 -5.09 5.33 26.00
N THR A 145 -5.10 4.71 24.81
CA THR A 145 -3.91 4.50 23.96
C THR A 145 -3.87 5.40 22.72
N PHE A 146 -4.66 6.46 22.69
CA PHE A 146 -4.71 7.37 21.55
C PHE A 146 -3.34 7.97 21.23
N GLY A 147 -2.85 7.70 20.02
CA GLY A 147 -1.61 8.27 19.48
C GLY A 147 -0.32 7.91 20.21
N GLY A 148 -0.38 7.19 21.33
CA GLY A 148 0.74 6.91 22.22
C GLY A 148 0.85 5.46 22.68
N ASP A 149 1.86 5.16 23.50
CA ASP A 149 2.04 3.85 24.11
C ASP A 149 0.93 3.57 25.14
N ALA A 150 0.75 2.31 25.47
CA ALA A 150 -0.22 1.91 26.50
C ALA A 150 0.22 2.44 27.89
N PRO A 151 -0.69 3.07 28.68
CA PRO A 151 -0.35 3.63 29.98
C PRO A 151 0.19 2.62 31.00
N ASP A 152 -0.13 1.34 30.84
CA ASP A 152 0.37 0.23 31.66
C ASP A 152 1.77 -0.25 31.25
N GLY A 153 2.36 0.37 30.22
CA GLY A 153 3.72 0.05 29.77
C GLY A 153 3.82 -1.24 28.92
N ARG A 154 2.69 -1.88 28.57
CA ARG A 154 2.73 -3.05 27.67
C ARG A 154 3.24 -2.64 26.28
N LYS A 155 4.07 -3.50 25.70
CA LYS A 155 4.64 -3.28 24.37
C LYS A 155 3.82 -4.03 23.33
N VAL A 156 3.09 -3.28 22.51
CA VAL A 156 2.34 -3.83 21.37
C VAL A 156 3.22 -3.82 20.13
N ARG A 157 3.27 -4.96 19.45
CA ARG A 157 4.05 -5.12 18.22
C ARG A 157 3.12 -5.20 17.02
N GLY A 158 3.41 -4.38 16.05
CA GLY A 158 2.64 -4.32 14.81
C GLY A 158 1.77 -3.08 14.75
N THR A 159 1.88 -2.39 13.62
CA THR A 159 1.02 -1.27 13.25
C THR A 159 0.42 -1.60 11.91
N ILE A 160 -0.90 -1.48 11.80
CA ILE A 160 -1.65 -1.64 10.55
C ILE A 160 -2.28 -0.31 10.16
N HIS A 161 -2.43 -0.07 8.87
CA HIS A 161 -3.15 1.08 8.36
C HIS A 161 -4.61 0.72 8.12
N TRP A 162 -5.43 1.74 8.00
CA TRP A 162 -6.88 1.58 7.95
C TRP A 162 -7.51 2.78 7.23
N VAL A 163 -8.73 2.60 6.72
CA VAL A 163 -9.56 3.64 6.13
C VAL A 163 -10.97 3.55 6.72
N SER A 164 -11.62 4.69 6.95
CA SER A 164 -13.01 4.72 7.41
C SER A 164 -13.93 4.02 6.41
N ALA A 165 -14.85 3.16 6.91
CA ALA A 165 -15.84 2.55 6.04
C ALA A 165 -16.98 3.51 5.66
N LYS A 166 -17.21 4.55 6.49
CA LYS A 166 -18.26 5.57 6.22
C LYS A 166 -17.77 6.70 5.31
N GLU A 167 -16.51 7.15 5.53
CA GLU A 167 -15.96 8.31 4.84
C GLU A 167 -14.63 7.91 4.18
N ASN A 168 -14.69 7.60 2.89
CA ASN A 168 -13.55 7.15 2.11
C ASN A 168 -13.68 7.55 0.64
N THR A 169 -12.65 7.29 -0.13
CA THR A 169 -12.61 7.44 -1.57
C THR A 169 -12.43 6.06 -2.20
N PRO A 170 -13.47 5.48 -2.83
CA PRO A 170 -13.31 4.27 -3.63
C PRO A 170 -12.28 4.51 -4.74
N LEU A 171 -11.41 3.56 -5.01
CA LEU A 171 -10.36 3.71 -6.01
C LEU A 171 -10.03 2.40 -6.71
N THR A 172 -9.45 2.52 -7.90
CA THR A 172 -8.81 1.41 -8.61
C THR A 172 -7.29 1.58 -8.56
N ALA A 173 -6.58 0.57 -8.12
CA ALA A 173 -5.12 0.53 -8.14
C ALA A 173 -4.64 -0.44 -9.23
N ARG A 174 -3.84 0.06 -10.18
CA ARG A 174 -3.17 -0.74 -11.21
C ARG A 174 -1.78 -1.09 -10.72
N ILE A 175 -1.57 -2.36 -10.47
CA ILE A 175 -0.33 -2.92 -9.97
C ILE A 175 0.45 -3.49 -11.13
N TYR A 176 1.56 -2.82 -11.48
CA TYR A 176 2.44 -3.26 -12.56
C TYR A 176 3.58 -4.11 -12.01
N ASP A 177 3.84 -5.22 -12.68
CA ASP A 177 5.01 -6.07 -12.46
C ASP A 177 5.88 -6.10 -13.72
N ARG A 178 6.90 -6.96 -13.76
CA ARG A 178 7.75 -7.17 -14.94
C ARG A 178 6.90 -7.70 -16.09
N LEU A 179 7.17 -7.16 -17.30
CA LEU A 179 6.48 -7.61 -18.50
C LEU A 179 6.90 -9.03 -18.91
N PHE A 180 8.13 -9.41 -18.57
CA PHE A 180 8.70 -10.73 -18.90
C PHE A 180 9.13 -11.48 -17.64
N ASN A 181 9.02 -12.80 -17.71
CA ASN A 181 9.47 -13.72 -16.66
C ASN A 181 10.97 -14.03 -16.73
N VAL A 182 11.67 -13.55 -17.75
CA VAL A 182 13.10 -13.78 -18.00
C VAL A 182 13.88 -12.47 -17.99
N GLU A 183 15.18 -12.54 -17.74
CA GLU A 183 16.05 -11.34 -17.68
C GLU A 183 16.28 -10.73 -19.05
N ASN A 184 16.51 -11.56 -20.07
CA ASN A 184 16.71 -11.14 -21.45
C ASN A 184 15.68 -11.82 -22.38
N PRO A 185 14.55 -11.16 -22.65
CA PRO A 185 13.51 -11.73 -23.51
C PRO A 185 13.91 -11.82 -24.98
N SER A 186 15.00 -11.17 -25.40
CA SER A 186 15.54 -11.20 -26.75
C SER A 186 16.66 -12.23 -26.93
N ASP A 187 16.94 -13.05 -25.92
CA ASP A 187 17.95 -14.10 -26.01
C ASP A 187 17.37 -15.32 -26.74
N ASP A 188 17.76 -15.47 -28.00
CA ASP A 188 17.33 -16.58 -28.88
C ASP A 188 17.92 -17.95 -28.49
N SER A 189 18.79 -18.01 -27.47
CA SER A 189 19.32 -19.27 -26.94
C SER A 189 18.32 -20.07 -26.13
N GLY A 190 17.17 -19.48 -25.80
CA GLY A 190 16.09 -20.08 -25.06
C GLY A 190 15.15 -20.94 -25.90
N VAL A 191 14.48 -21.89 -25.25
CA VAL A 191 13.50 -22.79 -25.87
C VAL A 191 12.17 -22.11 -26.18
N ASN A 192 11.92 -20.92 -25.57
CA ASN A 192 10.62 -20.23 -25.58
C ASN A 192 10.62 -19.07 -26.56
N SER A 193 9.50 -18.84 -27.23
CA SER A 193 9.28 -17.63 -28.02
C SER A 193 9.18 -16.38 -27.14
N PHE A 194 9.29 -15.19 -27.75
CA PHE A 194 9.14 -13.93 -27.08
C PHE A 194 7.79 -13.82 -26.34
N GLU A 195 6.72 -14.31 -26.95
CA GLU A 195 5.36 -14.29 -26.38
C GLU A 195 5.22 -15.24 -25.19
N GLU A 196 5.89 -16.40 -25.23
CA GLU A 196 5.87 -17.37 -24.12
C GLU A 196 6.59 -16.86 -22.87
N ASN A 197 7.49 -15.89 -23.03
CA ASN A 197 8.20 -15.25 -21.94
C ASN A 197 7.39 -14.10 -21.29
N LEU A 198 6.22 -13.74 -21.83
CA LEU A 198 5.36 -12.70 -21.22
C LEU A 198 4.86 -13.15 -19.85
N ASN A 199 4.85 -12.20 -18.92
CA ASN A 199 4.24 -12.38 -17.61
C ASN A 199 2.73 -12.08 -17.69
N PRO A 200 1.85 -13.07 -17.56
CA PRO A 200 0.40 -12.85 -17.61
C PRO A 200 -0.09 -11.94 -16.48
N ASP A 201 0.63 -11.88 -15.36
CA ASP A 201 0.31 -11.05 -14.21
C ASP A 201 1.05 -9.70 -14.21
N SER A 202 1.57 -9.28 -15.38
CA SER A 202 2.29 -8.01 -15.52
C SER A 202 1.45 -6.78 -15.18
N LEU A 203 0.13 -6.89 -15.22
CA LEU A 203 -0.84 -5.89 -14.77
C LEU A 203 -1.98 -6.56 -14.00
N THR A 204 -2.14 -6.17 -12.75
CA THR A 204 -3.27 -6.56 -11.90
C THR A 204 -4.03 -5.31 -11.47
N GLU A 205 -5.35 -5.33 -11.57
CA GLU A 205 -6.21 -4.26 -11.03
C GLU A 205 -6.80 -4.70 -9.70
N LYS A 206 -6.71 -3.81 -8.70
CA LYS A 206 -7.32 -3.99 -7.39
C LYS A 206 -8.33 -2.88 -7.13
N GLN A 207 -9.48 -3.25 -6.55
CA GLN A 207 -10.47 -2.29 -6.05
C GLN A 207 -10.22 -2.07 -4.56
N GLY A 208 -10.15 -0.82 -4.15
CA GLY A 208 -9.85 -0.49 -2.77
C GLY A 208 -10.47 0.81 -2.32
N TYR A 209 -10.10 1.23 -1.13
CA TYR A 209 -10.56 2.46 -0.51
C TYR A 209 -9.38 3.29 -0.04
N GLY A 210 -9.40 4.57 -0.34
CA GLY A 210 -8.44 5.54 0.15
C GLY A 210 -9.05 6.53 1.13
N GLU A 211 -8.21 7.24 1.86
CA GLU A 211 -8.65 8.34 2.71
C GLU A 211 -9.35 9.42 1.88
N VAL A 212 -10.22 10.21 2.53
CA VAL A 212 -11.05 11.25 1.87
C VAL A 212 -10.23 12.26 1.07
N ALA A 213 -9.01 12.57 1.52
CA ALA A 213 -8.12 13.52 0.84
C ALA A 213 -7.71 13.09 -0.58
N LEU A 214 -7.86 11.81 -0.93
CA LEU A 214 -7.61 11.34 -2.30
C LEU A 214 -8.70 11.73 -3.30
N ALA A 215 -9.89 12.13 -2.84
CA ALA A 215 -10.97 12.60 -3.70
C ALA A 215 -10.62 13.88 -4.48
N THR A 216 -9.68 14.67 -3.97
CA THR A 216 -9.22 15.95 -4.59
C THR A 216 -7.96 15.81 -5.40
N ALA A 217 -7.40 14.61 -5.51
CA ALA A 217 -6.20 14.35 -6.31
C ALA A 217 -6.45 14.62 -7.80
N LYS A 218 -5.38 14.98 -8.51
CA LYS A 218 -5.40 15.30 -9.94
C LYS A 218 -4.52 14.33 -10.71
N ALA A 219 -4.83 14.12 -11.97
CA ALA A 219 -4.01 13.30 -12.85
C ALA A 219 -2.54 13.77 -12.83
N GLY A 220 -1.62 12.86 -12.59
CA GLY A 220 -0.19 13.12 -12.43
C GLY A 220 0.28 13.35 -11.00
N ASP A 221 -0.62 13.56 -10.03
CA ASP A 221 -0.25 13.64 -8.62
C ASP A 221 0.35 12.31 -8.16
N ARG A 222 1.38 12.39 -7.34
CA ARG A 222 2.13 11.24 -6.83
C ARG A 222 2.03 11.15 -5.33
N PHE A 223 1.75 9.94 -4.85
CA PHE A 223 1.60 9.68 -3.43
C PHE A 223 2.34 8.40 -3.04
N GLN A 224 2.78 8.34 -1.81
CA GLN A 224 3.08 7.06 -1.20
C GLN A 224 1.82 6.52 -0.53
N PHE A 225 1.26 5.42 -1.02
CA PHE A 225 0.30 4.65 -0.25
C PHE A 225 1.08 3.86 0.80
N MET A 226 0.73 4.14 2.06
CA MET A 226 1.47 3.60 3.20
C MET A 226 1.54 2.08 3.13
N ARG A 227 2.78 1.54 3.20
CA ARG A 227 3.10 0.11 3.15
C ARG A 227 2.97 -0.56 1.77
N ASP A 228 2.31 0.06 0.77
CA ASP A 228 2.04 -0.55 -0.53
C ASP A 228 3.00 -0.11 -1.64
N GLY A 229 3.39 1.16 -1.64
CA GLY A 229 4.29 1.69 -2.66
C GLY A 229 4.01 3.14 -3.03
N TYR A 230 4.62 3.57 -4.13
CA TYR A 230 4.38 4.87 -4.72
C TYR A 230 3.42 4.75 -5.89
N PHE A 231 2.45 5.64 -5.93
CA PHE A 231 1.37 5.62 -6.90
C PHE A 231 1.22 6.98 -7.57
N CYS A 232 0.83 6.95 -8.83
CA CYS A 232 0.52 8.14 -9.61
C CYS A 232 -0.92 8.09 -10.09
N MET A 233 -1.69 9.16 -9.89
CA MET A 233 -3.06 9.24 -10.41
C MET A 233 -3.05 9.25 -11.93
N ASP A 234 -3.80 8.32 -12.52
CA ASP A 234 -3.90 8.17 -13.97
C ASP A 234 -4.85 9.21 -14.58
N LYS A 235 -4.57 9.59 -15.83
CA LYS A 235 -5.45 10.48 -16.61
C LYS A 235 -6.80 9.86 -16.96
N ASP A 236 -6.94 8.54 -16.86
CA ASP A 236 -8.22 7.84 -17.07
C ASP A 236 -9.14 7.93 -15.86
N SER A 237 -8.70 8.59 -14.77
CA SER A 237 -9.52 8.83 -13.59
C SER A 237 -10.74 9.69 -13.93
N ALA A 238 -11.89 9.31 -13.37
CA ALA A 238 -13.12 10.09 -13.45
C ALA A 238 -13.51 10.63 -12.06
N PRO A 239 -14.35 11.66 -11.96
CA PRO A 239 -14.89 12.11 -10.70
C PRO A 239 -15.56 10.96 -9.92
N GLY A 240 -15.14 10.74 -8.68
CA GLY A 240 -15.61 9.64 -7.84
C GLY A 240 -15.06 8.24 -8.18
N ALA A 241 -14.23 8.13 -9.22
CA ALA A 241 -13.60 6.87 -9.64
C ALA A 241 -12.11 7.08 -9.98
N PRO A 242 -11.27 7.47 -9.03
CA PRO A 242 -9.84 7.68 -9.25
C PRO A 242 -9.13 6.37 -9.54
N VAL A 243 -8.22 6.42 -10.50
CA VAL A 243 -7.35 5.30 -10.89
C VAL A 243 -5.91 5.66 -10.55
N PHE A 244 -5.22 4.80 -9.83
CA PHE A 244 -3.83 5.01 -9.42
C PHE A 244 -2.94 3.91 -10.01
N ASN A 245 -1.91 4.32 -10.72
CA ASN A 245 -0.87 3.42 -11.23
C ASN A 245 0.25 3.27 -10.21
N ARG A 246 0.59 2.05 -9.83
CA ARG A 246 1.79 1.83 -9.02
C ARG A 246 3.04 2.20 -9.81
N THR A 247 3.74 3.22 -9.38
CA THR A 247 5.02 3.65 -9.95
C THR A 247 6.10 2.65 -9.60
N VAL A 248 6.29 2.40 -8.28
CA VAL A 248 7.27 1.46 -7.75
C VAL A 248 6.84 0.96 -6.36
N ALA A 249 7.19 -0.26 -6.01
CA ALA A 249 7.02 -0.80 -4.66
C ALA A 249 7.97 -0.13 -3.68
N LEU A 250 7.66 -0.17 -2.37
CA LEU A 250 8.55 0.35 -1.31
C LEU A 250 9.88 -0.39 -1.25
N ARG A 251 9.87 -1.67 -1.55
CA ARG A 251 11.06 -2.54 -1.60
C ARG A 251 11.03 -3.33 -2.89
N ASP A 252 12.20 -3.69 -3.38
CA ASP A 252 12.29 -4.62 -4.49
C ASP A 252 11.86 -6.01 -4.01
N SER A 253 10.78 -6.52 -4.58
CA SER A 253 10.23 -7.85 -4.30
C SER A 253 10.34 -8.79 -5.49
N PHE A 254 10.88 -8.32 -6.61
CA PHE A 254 11.00 -9.13 -7.81
C PHE A 254 12.10 -10.18 -7.63
N ASN A 255 11.69 -11.43 -7.54
CA ASN A 255 12.55 -12.59 -7.61
C ASN A 255 12.34 -13.27 -8.95
N ILE A 256 13.35 -13.23 -9.82
CA ILE A 256 13.39 -14.11 -10.98
C ILE A 256 13.38 -15.54 -10.44
N LYS A 257 12.30 -16.26 -10.69
CA LYS A 257 12.28 -17.70 -10.41
C LYS A 257 13.37 -18.33 -11.26
N LYS A 258 14.50 -18.67 -10.67
CA LYS A 258 15.48 -19.51 -11.32
C LYS A 258 14.78 -20.83 -11.60
N ASN A 259 14.38 -21.04 -12.85
CA ASN A 259 13.95 -22.35 -13.30
C ASN A 259 15.15 -23.28 -13.09
N LYS A 260 15.02 -24.22 -12.17
CA LYS A 260 15.92 -25.34 -11.98
C LYS A 260 15.60 -26.40 -13.03
#